data_d306ad034de748599f40a2fae6a66069
#
_entry.id   d306ad034de748599f40a2fae6a66069
#
_cell.length_a   1.000
_cell.length_b   1.000
_cell.length_c   1.000
_cell.angle_alpha   90.00
_cell.angle_beta   90.00
_cell.angle_gamma   90.00
#
_symmetry.space_group_name_H-M   'P 1'
#
loop_
_entity.id
_entity.type
_entity.pdbx_description
1 polymer ?
#
loop_
_entity_poly.entity_id
_entity_poly.type
_entity_poly.pdbx_seq_one_letter_code
_entity_poly.pdbx_strand_id
1 'polypeptide(L)'
;MSTTQVLGETPYASPGQPHASLTGRIDALPASFGLWSFITLLSLGGFFELYDLFQTGYISAGLLAEGIFHTGQAGIFGIADQAAFASATFMGLFIGASLLAPLADKLGRRLTFMVALAWYGLFSLLMATQSSAEGVIFFRFLVGIGLGIELVTIDTYLSEWVPTHLRNKAFAFAFFIQFLSVPAVALMSWMLVPTTLFGLSGWRWVIIFGALFSLAIWFIRKKLPESARWLESKGRHDDAHTVMCEMEARCGLTPSPKHAHAAQSVVKRGTFREIWAPQYRQRTLMLMVMNFFQAIGFFGFGNWLPALLSGQGASITHSLLYAFFITLAYPLGCLFCTRFVHRFENKWQIVL
;
A
#
# COMPACT_ATOMS: atom_id res chain seq x y z
N MET A 1 -21.16 15.18 53.08
CA MET A 1 -19.85 15.68 52.62
C MET A 1 -19.31 14.69 51.62
N SER A 2 -19.50 14.99 50.36
CA SER A 2 -19.06 14.17 49.22
C SER A 2 -18.11 15.01 48.38
N THR A 3 -16.85 14.65 48.38
CA THR A 3 -15.78 15.29 47.59
C THR A 3 -15.79 14.71 46.21
N THR A 4 -16.30 15.45 45.25
CA THR A 4 -16.21 15.19 43.82
C THR A 4 -14.77 15.47 43.39
N GLN A 5 -14.00 14.42 43.07
CA GLN A 5 -12.71 14.60 42.38
C GLN A 5 -12.96 15.05 40.94
N VAL A 6 -12.55 16.27 40.64
CA VAL A 6 -12.46 16.82 39.31
C VAL A 6 -11.33 16.08 38.57
N LEU A 7 -11.68 15.31 37.54
CA LEU A 7 -10.72 14.72 36.61
C LEU A 7 -9.98 15.86 35.91
N GLY A 8 -8.69 15.97 36.20
CA GLY A 8 -7.81 16.98 35.65
C GLY A 8 -7.72 16.92 34.12
N GLU A 9 -7.96 18.04 33.51
CA GLU A 9 -7.65 18.33 32.10
C GLU A 9 -6.17 18.02 31.86
N THR A 10 -5.89 17.21 30.85
CA THR A 10 -4.52 17.04 30.36
C THR A 10 -4.03 18.38 29.82
N PRO A 11 -2.94 18.97 30.33
CA PRO A 11 -2.47 20.25 29.84
C PRO A 11 -2.03 20.14 28.39
N TYR A 12 -2.68 20.86 27.49
CA TYR A 12 -2.15 21.17 26.18
C TYR A 12 -0.76 21.78 26.36
N ALA A 13 0.27 21.08 25.88
CA ALA A 13 1.64 21.55 25.93
C ALA A 13 1.75 22.90 25.19
N SER A 14 2.25 23.90 25.88
CA SER A 14 2.50 25.25 25.35
C SER A 14 3.46 25.18 24.16
N PRO A 15 3.26 26.00 23.09
CA PRO A 15 4.23 26.11 22.00
C PRO A 15 5.53 26.71 22.56
N GLY A 16 6.59 25.88 22.64
CA GLY A 16 7.91 26.36 23.08
C GLY A 16 8.71 25.45 24.03
N GLN A 17 8.15 24.34 24.52
CA GLN A 17 8.96 23.36 25.27
C GLN A 17 9.69 22.44 24.30
N PRO A 18 11.02 22.25 24.45
CA PRO A 18 11.78 21.32 23.62
C PRO A 18 11.26 19.89 23.89
N HIS A 19 10.65 19.29 22.87
CA HIS A 19 10.18 17.91 22.96
C HIS A 19 11.38 16.98 23.14
N ALA A 20 11.57 16.47 24.33
CA ALA A 20 12.77 15.69 24.70
C ALA A 20 12.86 14.32 24.02
N SER A 21 11.75 13.80 23.46
CA SER A 21 11.70 12.48 22.80
C SER A 21 11.43 12.59 21.32
N LEU A 22 11.95 11.64 20.52
CA LEU A 22 11.70 11.56 19.07
C LEU A 22 10.20 11.49 18.77
N THR A 23 9.45 10.72 19.53
CA THR A 23 7.97 10.62 19.38
C THR A 23 7.30 11.97 19.60
N GLY A 24 7.70 12.72 20.63
CA GLY A 24 7.18 14.07 20.88
C GLY A 24 7.48 15.05 19.72
N ARG A 25 8.67 14.96 19.12
CA ARG A 25 9.04 15.78 17.96
C ARG A 25 8.20 15.44 16.73
N ILE A 26 7.94 14.16 16.47
CA ILE A 26 7.05 13.72 15.38
C ILE A 26 5.63 14.22 15.64
N ASP A 27 5.12 14.07 16.86
CA ASP A 27 3.75 14.49 17.21
C ASP A 27 3.57 16.03 17.20
N ALA A 28 4.67 16.78 17.27
CA ALA A 28 4.68 18.24 17.14
C ALA A 28 4.68 18.74 15.69
N LEU A 29 4.85 17.88 14.69
CA LEU A 29 4.84 18.29 13.29
C LEU A 29 3.47 18.86 12.91
N PRO A 30 3.44 20.08 12.33
CA PRO A 30 2.20 20.70 11.90
C PRO A 30 1.65 20.05 10.61
N ALA A 31 0.38 20.30 10.34
CA ALA A 31 -0.25 19.95 9.05
C ALA A 31 0.25 20.91 7.94
N SER A 32 1.54 20.86 7.63
CA SER A 32 2.22 21.73 6.68
C SER A 32 2.24 21.15 5.27
N PHE A 33 2.53 21.98 4.27
CA PHE A 33 2.74 21.53 2.89
C PHE A 33 3.87 20.49 2.79
N GLY A 34 4.94 20.65 3.58
CA GLY A 34 6.06 19.70 3.62
C GLY A 34 5.63 18.30 4.05
N LEU A 35 4.81 18.18 5.10
CA LEU A 35 4.28 16.92 5.59
C LEU A 35 3.33 16.26 4.54
N TRP A 36 2.39 17.03 4.00
CA TRP A 36 1.44 16.51 3.01
C TRP A 36 2.12 16.11 1.69
N SER A 37 3.12 16.87 1.25
CA SER A 37 3.95 16.51 0.09
C SER A 37 4.71 15.19 0.32
N PHE A 38 5.25 14.97 1.52
CA PHE A 38 5.88 13.71 1.90
C PHE A 38 4.87 12.54 1.87
N ILE A 39 3.68 12.72 2.48
CA ILE A 39 2.61 11.71 2.47
C ILE A 39 2.18 11.40 1.04
N THR A 40 1.99 12.41 0.20
CA THR A 40 1.64 12.26 -1.23
C THR A 40 2.68 11.41 -1.96
N LEU A 41 3.97 11.76 -1.80
CA LEU A 41 5.06 11.04 -2.46
C LEU A 41 5.14 9.57 -2.02
N LEU A 42 4.89 9.31 -0.73
CA LEU A 42 4.82 7.95 -0.21
C LEU A 42 3.62 7.20 -0.78
N SER A 43 2.46 7.85 -0.83
CA SER A 43 1.21 7.26 -1.34
C SER A 43 1.23 6.96 -2.83
N LEU A 44 2.01 7.72 -3.63
CA LEU A 44 2.19 7.45 -5.05
C LEU A 44 2.79 6.07 -5.34
N GLY A 45 3.55 5.47 -4.42
CA GLY A 45 3.96 4.10 -4.64
C GLY A 45 2.82 3.12 -4.43
N GLY A 46 2.04 3.30 -3.36
CA GLY A 46 0.84 2.49 -3.19
C GLY A 46 -0.15 2.65 -4.35
N PHE A 47 -0.15 3.79 -5.05
CA PHE A 47 -0.89 3.94 -6.30
C PHE A 47 -0.40 2.93 -7.36
N PHE A 48 0.91 2.83 -7.60
CA PHE A 48 1.43 1.92 -8.62
C PHE A 48 1.38 0.46 -8.16
N GLU A 49 1.51 0.21 -6.87
CA GLU A 49 1.27 -1.10 -6.27
C GLU A 49 -0.17 -1.58 -6.55
N LEU A 50 -1.18 -0.79 -6.23
CA LEU A 50 -2.58 -1.14 -6.49
C LEU A 50 -2.88 -1.17 -7.99
N TYR A 51 -2.27 -0.29 -8.80
CA TYR A 51 -2.37 -0.36 -10.26
C TYR A 51 -1.92 -1.73 -10.76
N ASP A 52 -0.75 -2.19 -10.33
CA ASP A 52 -0.21 -3.49 -10.74
C ASP A 52 -1.04 -4.66 -10.17
N LEU A 53 -1.52 -4.56 -8.94
CA LEU A 53 -2.34 -5.60 -8.34
C LEU A 53 -3.68 -5.77 -9.09
N PHE A 54 -4.36 -4.68 -9.43
CA PHE A 54 -5.63 -4.73 -10.12
C PHE A 54 -5.51 -5.01 -11.62
N GLN A 55 -4.40 -4.67 -12.28
CA GLN A 55 -4.22 -4.97 -13.71
C GLN A 55 -4.38 -6.47 -14.02
N THR A 56 -4.16 -7.36 -13.06
CA THR A 56 -4.32 -8.83 -13.21
C THR A 56 -5.65 -9.19 -13.85
N GLY A 57 -6.74 -8.66 -13.34
CA GLY A 57 -8.08 -8.93 -13.89
C GLY A 57 -8.34 -8.23 -15.22
N TYR A 58 -7.80 -7.02 -15.38
CA TYR A 58 -8.09 -6.17 -16.56
C TYR A 58 -7.32 -6.61 -17.81
N ILE A 59 -6.09 -7.12 -17.68
CA ILE A 59 -5.31 -7.60 -18.83
C ILE A 59 -5.65 -9.02 -19.24
N SER A 60 -6.32 -9.81 -18.39
CA SER A 60 -6.62 -11.22 -18.65
C SER A 60 -7.49 -11.40 -19.90
N ALA A 61 -8.36 -10.44 -20.21
CA ALA A 61 -9.15 -10.45 -21.44
C ALA A 61 -8.27 -10.31 -22.70
N GLY A 62 -7.19 -9.52 -22.62
CA GLY A 62 -6.21 -9.38 -23.71
C GLY A 62 -5.37 -10.65 -23.90
N LEU A 63 -4.98 -11.30 -22.81
CA LEU A 63 -4.25 -12.59 -22.84
C LEU A 63 -5.10 -13.72 -23.47
N LEU A 64 -6.40 -13.73 -23.22
CA LEU A 64 -7.34 -14.63 -23.88
C LEU A 64 -7.49 -14.31 -25.36
N ALA A 65 -7.63 -13.03 -25.71
CA ALA A 65 -7.79 -12.60 -27.12
C ALA A 65 -6.56 -12.91 -27.97
N GLU A 66 -5.35 -12.87 -27.38
CA GLU A 66 -4.08 -13.23 -28.05
C GLU A 66 -3.88 -14.76 -28.10
N GLY A 67 -4.70 -15.55 -27.40
CA GLY A 67 -4.56 -17.02 -27.34
C GLY A 67 -3.45 -17.50 -26.42
N ILE A 68 -2.89 -16.64 -25.57
CA ILE A 68 -1.92 -17.06 -24.53
C ILE A 68 -2.64 -17.80 -23.43
N PHE A 69 -3.82 -17.33 -23.01
CA PHE A 69 -4.70 -18.03 -22.08
C PHE A 69 -5.78 -18.81 -22.84
N HIS A 70 -6.15 -19.96 -22.32
CA HIS A 70 -7.15 -20.84 -22.94
C HIS A 70 -8.40 -20.92 -22.05
N THR A 71 -9.57 -20.91 -22.69
CA THR A 71 -10.84 -21.16 -22.01
C THR A 71 -11.17 -22.66 -22.09
N GLY A 72 -11.63 -23.23 -20.98
CA GLY A 72 -12.15 -24.61 -20.96
C GLY A 72 -11.09 -25.71 -20.93
N GLN A 73 -9.81 -25.40 -20.95
CA GLN A 73 -8.72 -26.35 -20.74
C GLN A 73 -8.17 -26.18 -19.32
N ALA A 74 -7.81 -27.29 -18.69
CA ALA A 74 -7.06 -27.26 -17.45
C ALA A 74 -5.61 -26.84 -17.78
N GLY A 75 -5.21 -25.64 -17.37
CA GLY A 75 -3.86 -25.13 -17.49
C GLY A 75 -2.94 -25.68 -16.40
N ILE A 76 -2.01 -24.86 -15.93
CA ILE A 76 -1.07 -25.21 -14.85
C ILE A 76 -1.85 -25.64 -13.60
N PHE A 77 -1.43 -26.74 -12.99
CA PHE A 77 -2.07 -27.34 -11.80
C PHE A 77 -3.54 -27.77 -11.99
N GLY A 78 -4.01 -27.95 -13.22
CA GLY A 78 -5.37 -28.40 -13.48
C GLY A 78 -6.45 -27.33 -13.25
N ILE A 79 -6.08 -26.06 -13.18
CA ILE A 79 -6.99 -24.92 -13.06
C ILE A 79 -6.91 -24.03 -14.30
N ALA A 80 -7.95 -23.23 -14.54
CA ALA A 80 -7.98 -22.27 -15.66
C ALA A 80 -6.82 -21.26 -15.57
N ASP A 81 -6.23 -20.88 -16.70
CA ASP A 81 -5.08 -19.98 -16.77
C ASP A 81 -5.34 -18.64 -16.05
N GLN A 82 -6.54 -18.07 -16.17
CA GLN A 82 -6.93 -16.86 -15.44
C GLN A 82 -6.89 -17.05 -13.91
N ALA A 83 -7.37 -18.21 -13.45
CA ALA A 83 -7.35 -18.53 -12.02
C ALA A 83 -5.93 -18.77 -11.52
N ALA A 84 -5.09 -19.44 -12.32
CA ALA A 84 -3.67 -19.64 -12.04
C ALA A 84 -2.92 -18.29 -11.95
N PHE A 85 -3.21 -17.37 -12.88
CA PHE A 85 -2.62 -16.04 -12.93
C PHE A 85 -2.99 -15.20 -11.68
N ALA A 86 -4.27 -15.17 -11.29
CA ALA A 86 -4.71 -14.53 -10.07
C ALA A 86 -4.10 -15.18 -8.83
N SER A 87 -4.11 -16.52 -8.76
CA SER A 87 -3.53 -17.29 -7.64
C SER A 87 -2.03 -17.03 -7.48
N ALA A 88 -1.29 -16.98 -8.59
CA ALA A 88 0.14 -16.65 -8.60
C ALA A 88 0.41 -15.26 -8.00
N THR A 89 -0.42 -14.27 -8.33
CA THR A 89 -0.33 -12.92 -7.75
C THR A 89 -0.45 -12.96 -6.23
N PHE A 90 -1.52 -13.56 -5.72
CA PHE A 90 -1.79 -13.59 -4.28
C PHE A 90 -0.85 -14.51 -3.51
N MET A 91 -0.38 -15.59 -4.12
CA MET A 91 0.65 -16.46 -3.52
C MET A 91 1.97 -15.69 -3.39
N GLY A 92 2.38 -14.97 -4.42
CA GLY A 92 3.56 -14.12 -4.37
C GLY A 92 3.42 -13.03 -3.30
N LEU A 93 2.27 -12.33 -3.26
CA LEU A 93 1.95 -11.31 -2.27
C LEU A 93 2.00 -11.88 -0.84
N PHE A 94 1.46 -13.06 -0.61
CA PHE A 94 1.53 -13.75 0.68
C PHE A 94 2.98 -14.01 1.12
N ILE A 95 3.82 -14.51 0.22
CA ILE A 95 5.25 -14.76 0.50
C ILE A 95 5.96 -13.43 0.77
N GLY A 96 5.74 -12.42 -0.06
CA GLY A 96 6.32 -11.09 0.11
C GLY A 96 5.96 -10.47 1.45
N ALA A 97 4.68 -10.43 1.78
CA ALA A 97 4.17 -9.83 3.01
C ALA A 97 4.57 -10.62 4.27
N SER A 98 4.54 -11.95 4.23
CA SER A 98 4.74 -12.77 5.42
C SER A 98 6.21 -13.07 5.72
N LEU A 99 7.00 -13.38 4.68
CA LEU A 99 8.37 -13.85 4.85
C LEU A 99 9.41 -12.77 4.59
N LEU A 100 9.16 -11.85 3.66
CA LEU A 100 10.14 -10.87 3.23
C LEU A 100 9.90 -9.46 3.79
N ALA A 101 8.66 -9.06 4.06
CA ALA A 101 8.40 -7.76 4.70
C ALA A 101 9.11 -7.59 6.07
N PRO A 102 9.28 -8.63 6.91
CA PRO A 102 10.09 -8.51 8.13
C PRO A 102 11.57 -8.13 7.89
N LEU A 103 12.08 -8.28 6.65
CA LEU A 103 13.40 -7.78 6.28
C LEU A 103 13.48 -6.25 6.41
N ALA A 104 12.38 -5.53 6.25
CA ALA A 104 12.32 -4.09 6.46
C ALA A 104 12.73 -3.69 7.89
N ASP A 105 12.46 -4.53 8.88
CA ASP A 105 12.93 -4.31 10.26
C ASP A 105 14.45 -4.45 10.40
N LYS A 106 15.10 -5.22 9.54
CA LYS A 106 16.55 -5.44 9.56
C LYS A 106 17.29 -4.45 8.68
N LEU A 107 16.85 -4.27 7.45
CA LEU A 107 17.53 -3.51 6.40
C LEU A 107 17.14 -2.03 6.37
N GLY A 108 16.00 -1.65 6.93
CA GLY A 108 15.43 -0.32 6.87
C GLY A 108 14.22 -0.23 5.95
N ARG A 109 13.35 0.74 6.24
CA ARG A 109 12.10 0.93 5.48
C ARG A 109 12.39 1.40 4.06
N ARG A 110 13.27 2.39 3.94
CA ARG A 110 13.66 2.98 2.65
C ARG A 110 14.29 1.97 1.71
N LEU A 111 15.29 1.20 2.17
CA LEU A 111 15.99 0.23 1.32
C LEU A 111 15.04 -0.88 0.85
N THR A 112 14.30 -1.48 1.78
CA THR A 112 13.36 -2.57 1.47
C THR A 112 12.32 -2.13 0.45
N PHE A 113 11.78 -0.95 0.63
CA PHE A 113 10.81 -0.33 -0.25
C PHE A 113 11.38 -0.06 -1.65
N MET A 114 12.60 0.48 -1.74
CA MET A 114 13.28 0.74 -3.01
C MET A 114 13.58 -0.56 -3.77
N VAL A 115 13.98 -1.61 -3.04
CA VAL A 115 14.24 -2.93 -3.65
C VAL A 115 12.94 -3.56 -4.14
N ALA A 116 11.87 -3.52 -3.36
CA ALA A 116 10.57 -4.07 -3.74
C ALA A 116 10.02 -3.40 -5.01
N LEU A 117 10.08 -2.07 -5.10
CA LEU A 117 9.63 -1.29 -6.24
C LEU A 117 10.42 -1.62 -7.52
N ALA A 118 11.75 -1.71 -7.41
CA ALA A 118 12.61 -2.09 -8.54
C ALA A 118 12.35 -3.55 -8.96
N TRP A 119 12.13 -4.43 -7.98
CA TRP A 119 11.85 -5.85 -8.19
C TRP A 119 10.57 -6.05 -9.02
N TYR A 120 9.43 -5.55 -8.52
CA TYR A 120 8.19 -5.79 -9.25
C TYR A 120 8.15 -5.04 -10.59
N GLY A 121 8.72 -3.84 -10.67
CA GLY A 121 8.84 -3.11 -11.94
C GLY A 121 9.64 -3.89 -13.00
N LEU A 122 10.77 -4.48 -12.62
CA LEU A 122 11.59 -5.31 -13.50
C LEU A 122 10.83 -6.56 -13.97
N PHE A 123 10.24 -7.30 -13.01
CA PHE A 123 9.52 -8.54 -13.34
C PHE A 123 8.22 -8.30 -14.10
N SER A 124 7.56 -7.15 -13.92
CA SER A 124 6.44 -6.73 -14.76
C SER A 124 6.88 -6.49 -16.21
N LEU A 125 8.03 -5.84 -16.44
CA LEU A 125 8.57 -5.69 -17.80
C LEU A 125 8.91 -7.03 -18.42
N LEU A 126 9.52 -7.95 -17.67
CA LEU A 126 9.81 -9.31 -18.16
C LEU A 126 8.53 -10.10 -18.45
N MET A 127 7.47 -9.91 -17.64
CA MET A 127 6.16 -10.49 -17.90
C MET A 127 5.57 -10.01 -19.23
N ALA A 128 5.73 -8.73 -19.56
CA ALA A 128 5.24 -8.16 -20.81
C ALA A 128 5.91 -8.76 -22.06
N THR A 129 7.07 -9.40 -21.94
CA THR A 129 7.77 -10.04 -23.06
C THR A 129 7.36 -11.50 -23.30
N GLN A 130 6.56 -12.08 -22.42
CA GLN A 130 6.21 -13.51 -22.49
C GLN A 130 5.17 -13.79 -23.57
N SER A 131 5.28 -15.02 -24.14
CA SER A 131 4.36 -15.51 -25.17
C SER A 131 3.68 -16.82 -24.75
N SER A 132 3.92 -17.31 -23.54
CA SER A 132 3.30 -18.52 -22.99
C SER A 132 2.59 -18.23 -21.67
N ALA A 133 1.53 -18.98 -21.38
CA ALA A 133 0.78 -18.84 -20.13
C ALA A 133 1.67 -19.08 -18.90
N GLU A 134 2.53 -20.12 -18.97
CA GLU A 134 3.47 -20.47 -17.90
C GLU A 134 4.42 -19.31 -17.60
N GLY A 135 4.98 -18.67 -18.63
CA GLY A 135 5.89 -17.54 -18.47
C GLY A 135 5.19 -16.34 -17.83
N VAL A 136 3.99 -15.99 -18.31
CA VAL A 136 3.18 -14.90 -17.75
C VAL A 136 2.86 -15.18 -16.28
N ILE A 137 2.41 -16.39 -15.94
CA ILE A 137 2.03 -16.79 -14.56
C ILE A 137 3.26 -16.80 -13.65
N PHE A 138 4.40 -17.33 -14.14
CA PHE A 138 5.64 -17.36 -13.37
C PHE A 138 6.14 -15.95 -13.01
N PHE A 139 6.22 -15.06 -14.01
CA PHE A 139 6.65 -13.69 -13.74
C PHE A 139 5.63 -12.93 -12.89
N ARG A 140 4.33 -13.23 -13.03
CA ARG A 140 3.29 -12.66 -12.16
C ARG A 140 3.47 -13.07 -10.69
N PHE A 141 3.87 -14.30 -10.44
CA PHE A 141 4.22 -14.74 -9.09
C PHE A 141 5.39 -13.92 -8.51
N LEU A 142 6.45 -13.70 -9.30
CA LEU A 142 7.60 -12.89 -8.87
C LEU A 142 7.22 -11.43 -8.63
N VAL A 143 6.37 -10.85 -9.49
CA VAL A 143 5.79 -9.50 -9.28
C VAL A 143 5.04 -9.45 -7.95
N GLY A 144 4.19 -10.46 -7.68
CA GLY A 144 3.43 -10.56 -6.44
C GLY A 144 4.30 -10.52 -5.19
N ILE A 145 5.49 -11.14 -5.22
CA ILE A 145 6.44 -11.07 -4.09
C ILE A 145 6.84 -9.61 -3.79
N GLY A 146 7.20 -8.84 -4.81
CA GLY A 146 7.56 -7.43 -4.64
C GLY A 146 6.40 -6.58 -4.10
N LEU A 147 5.21 -6.78 -4.65
CA LEU A 147 3.98 -6.10 -4.19
C LEU A 147 3.69 -6.40 -2.72
N GLY A 148 3.85 -7.66 -2.28
CA GLY A 148 3.63 -8.04 -0.88
C GLY A 148 4.59 -7.38 0.10
N ILE A 149 5.86 -7.19 -0.29
CA ILE A 149 6.85 -6.46 0.52
C ILE A 149 6.46 -4.98 0.62
N GLU A 150 6.06 -4.37 -0.49
CA GLU A 150 5.73 -2.95 -0.56
C GLU A 150 4.50 -2.62 0.26
N LEU A 151 3.42 -3.39 0.14
CA LEU A 151 2.15 -3.22 0.83
C LEU A 151 2.33 -3.03 2.36
N VAL A 152 3.09 -3.91 2.99
CA VAL A 152 3.36 -3.82 4.44
C VAL A 152 4.31 -2.67 4.76
N THR A 153 5.26 -2.39 3.88
CA THR A 153 6.30 -1.39 4.13
C THR A 153 5.77 0.03 4.04
N ILE A 154 4.87 0.33 3.09
CA ILE A 154 4.25 1.66 2.94
C ILE A 154 3.47 2.05 4.20
N ASP A 155 2.57 1.19 4.65
CA ASP A 155 1.71 1.48 5.80
C ASP A 155 2.53 1.65 7.09
N THR A 156 3.55 0.80 7.27
CA THR A 156 4.49 0.93 8.40
C THR A 156 5.22 2.26 8.34
N TYR A 157 5.79 2.61 7.19
CA TYR A 157 6.55 3.83 7.02
C TYR A 157 5.68 5.08 7.20
N LEU A 158 4.46 5.08 6.67
CA LEU A 158 3.50 6.16 6.88
C LEU A 158 3.16 6.32 8.37
N SER A 159 2.93 5.21 9.09
CA SER A 159 2.60 5.23 10.51
C SER A 159 3.75 5.75 11.40
N GLU A 160 4.99 5.58 10.96
CA GLU A 160 6.19 6.01 11.68
C GLU A 160 6.44 7.53 11.56
N TRP A 161 5.95 8.19 10.49
CA TRP A 161 6.17 9.61 10.24
C TRP A 161 4.98 10.51 10.54
N VAL A 162 3.77 9.95 10.54
CA VAL A 162 2.57 10.77 10.71
C VAL A 162 2.29 11.03 12.19
N PRO A 163 2.11 12.31 12.59
CA PRO A 163 1.67 12.68 13.94
C PRO A 163 0.38 11.98 14.33
N THR A 164 0.25 11.63 15.61
CA THR A 164 -0.90 10.89 16.14
C THR A 164 -2.23 11.59 15.84
N HIS A 165 -2.26 12.92 15.99
CA HIS A 165 -3.47 13.74 15.77
C HIS A 165 -3.88 13.86 14.28
N LEU A 166 -2.96 13.63 13.34
CA LEU A 166 -3.22 13.65 11.89
C LEU A 166 -3.39 12.25 11.29
N ARG A 167 -3.15 11.19 12.06
CA ARG A 167 -3.03 9.82 11.55
C ARG A 167 -4.22 9.39 10.70
N ASN A 168 -5.44 9.54 11.21
CA ASN A 168 -6.64 9.13 10.49
C ASN A 168 -6.81 9.90 9.17
N LYS A 169 -6.54 11.21 9.17
CA LYS A 169 -6.61 12.04 7.94
C LYS A 169 -5.54 11.64 6.93
N ALA A 170 -4.33 11.40 7.40
CA ALA A 170 -3.20 11.04 6.55
C ALA A 170 -3.40 9.68 5.88
N PHE A 171 -3.88 8.68 6.61
CA PHE A 171 -4.19 7.37 6.04
C PHE A 171 -5.36 7.45 5.05
N ALA A 172 -6.43 8.16 5.40
CA ALA A 172 -7.56 8.34 4.48
C ALA A 172 -7.16 9.06 3.18
N PHE A 173 -6.29 10.06 3.27
CA PHE A 173 -5.73 10.75 2.12
C PHE A 173 -4.77 9.85 1.31
N ALA A 174 -3.93 9.07 1.99
CA ALA A 174 -3.06 8.11 1.35
C ALA A 174 -3.86 7.07 0.56
N PHE A 175 -4.89 6.48 1.17
CA PHE A 175 -5.78 5.54 0.48
C PHE A 175 -6.55 6.19 -0.67
N PHE A 176 -6.98 7.45 -0.55
CA PHE A 176 -7.58 8.16 -1.67
C PHE A 176 -6.64 8.20 -2.88
N ILE A 177 -5.36 8.56 -2.69
CA ILE A 177 -4.36 8.56 -3.77
C ILE A 177 -4.14 7.15 -4.32
N GLN A 178 -3.98 6.17 -3.45
CA GLN A 178 -3.76 4.78 -3.84
C GLN A 178 -4.93 4.23 -4.66
N PHE A 179 -6.15 4.48 -4.25
CA PHE A 179 -7.35 3.99 -4.94
C PHE A 179 -7.69 4.72 -6.25
N LEU A 180 -7.08 5.86 -6.53
CA LEU A 180 -7.14 6.45 -7.88
C LEU A 180 -6.51 5.53 -8.94
N SER A 181 -5.66 4.59 -8.52
CA SER A 181 -5.06 3.60 -9.42
C SER A 181 -6.06 2.65 -10.06
N VAL A 182 -7.14 2.30 -9.34
CA VAL A 182 -8.10 1.29 -9.82
C VAL A 182 -8.88 1.80 -11.05
N PRO A 183 -9.50 2.98 -11.04
CA PRO A 183 -10.05 3.53 -12.27
C PRO A 183 -8.96 3.87 -13.31
N ALA A 184 -7.74 4.22 -12.90
CA ALA A 184 -6.66 4.48 -13.84
C ALA A 184 -6.29 3.23 -14.65
N VAL A 185 -6.11 2.08 -13.99
CA VAL A 185 -5.82 0.81 -14.70
C VAL A 185 -7.01 0.35 -15.53
N ALA A 186 -8.25 0.57 -15.06
CA ALA A 186 -9.44 0.25 -15.84
C ALA A 186 -9.52 1.09 -17.12
N LEU A 187 -9.28 2.41 -17.02
CA LEU A 187 -9.24 3.32 -18.15
C LEU A 187 -8.14 2.95 -19.14
N MET A 188 -6.92 2.73 -18.66
CA MET A 188 -5.79 2.32 -19.50
C MET A 188 -6.09 1.00 -20.22
N SER A 189 -6.69 0.04 -19.51
CA SER A 189 -7.04 -1.24 -20.09
C SER A 189 -8.16 -1.10 -21.14
N TRP A 190 -9.17 -0.28 -20.88
CA TRP A 190 -10.23 0.01 -21.85
C TRP A 190 -9.68 0.62 -23.14
N MET A 191 -8.72 1.53 -23.04
CA MET A 191 -8.12 2.20 -24.20
C MET A 191 -7.16 1.30 -24.96
N LEU A 192 -6.37 0.47 -24.27
CA LEU A 192 -5.23 -0.24 -24.88
C LEU A 192 -5.51 -1.70 -25.17
N VAL A 193 -6.18 -2.45 -24.26
CA VAL A 193 -6.36 -3.91 -24.42
C VAL A 193 -7.02 -4.32 -25.74
N PRO A 194 -8.03 -3.60 -26.27
CA PRO A 194 -8.62 -3.96 -27.55
C PRO A 194 -7.76 -3.61 -28.76
N THR A 195 -6.62 -2.94 -28.60
CA THR A 195 -5.78 -2.41 -29.68
C THR A 195 -4.46 -3.14 -29.81
N THR A 196 -3.82 -2.99 -30.96
CA THR A 196 -2.42 -3.37 -31.16
C THR A 196 -1.64 -2.12 -31.53
N LEU A 197 -0.60 -1.81 -30.77
CA LEU A 197 0.26 -0.62 -30.98
C LEU A 197 1.69 -1.07 -31.21
N PHE A 198 2.30 -0.57 -32.29
CA PHE A 198 3.69 -0.91 -32.67
C PHE A 198 3.96 -2.42 -32.78
N GLY A 199 2.94 -3.19 -33.22
CA GLY A 199 3.06 -4.65 -33.34
C GLY A 199 2.96 -5.43 -32.04
N LEU A 200 2.68 -4.77 -30.92
CA LEU A 200 2.48 -5.39 -29.61
C LEU A 200 1.00 -5.33 -29.21
N SER A 201 0.51 -6.40 -28.62
CA SER A 201 -0.84 -6.46 -28.07
C SER A 201 -1.03 -5.44 -26.94
N GLY A 202 -2.19 -4.80 -26.88
CA GLY A 202 -2.44 -3.69 -25.98
C GLY A 202 -2.31 -4.00 -24.49
N TRP A 203 -2.56 -5.24 -24.05
CA TRP A 203 -2.35 -5.65 -22.66
C TRP A 203 -0.89 -5.51 -22.21
N ARG A 204 0.09 -5.70 -23.13
CA ARG A 204 1.52 -5.50 -22.85
C ARG A 204 1.80 -4.03 -22.53
N TRP A 205 1.17 -3.11 -23.24
CA TRP A 205 1.31 -1.68 -22.98
C TRP A 205 0.76 -1.26 -21.61
N VAL A 206 -0.36 -1.85 -21.16
CA VAL A 206 -0.87 -1.60 -19.80
C VAL A 206 0.18 -1.94 -18.75
N ILE A 207 0.87 -3.08 -18.91
CA ILE A 207 1.95 -3.49 -18.01
C ILE A 207 3.16 -2.56 -18.12
N ILE A 208 3.61 -2.29 -19.34
CA ILE A 208 4.80 -1.46 -19.61
C ILE A 208 4.61 -0.06 -19.00
N PHE A 209 3.46 0.57 -19.20
CA PHE A 209 3.18 1.87 -18.59
C PHE A 209 3.22 1.80 -17.06
N GLY A 210 2.55 0.83 -16.44
CA GLY A 210 2.61 0.63 -14.99
C GLY A 210 4.03 0.47 -14.48
N ALA A 211 4.83 -0.38 -15.12
CA ALA A 211 6.22 -0.64 -14.75
C ALA A 211 7.13 0.58 -14.95
N LEU A 212 6.99 1.31 -16.07
CA LEU A 212 7.80 2.51 -16.32
C LEU A 212 7.49 3.63 -15.32
N PHE A 213 6.21 3.85 -15.01
CA PHE A 213 5.83 4.83 -14.01
C PHE A 213 6.29 4.43 -12.60
N SER A 214 6.22 3.14 -12.25
CA SER A 214 6.76 2.67 -10.97
C SER A 214 8.26 2.92 -10.86
N LEU A 215 9.02 2.67 -11.93
CA LEU A 215 10.44 2.97 -11.99
C LEU A 215 10.72 4.48 -11.93
N ALA A 216 9.89 5.33 -12.54
CA ALA A 216 10.00 6.78 -12.42
C ALA A 216 9.82 7.23 -10.96
N ILE A 217 8.83 6.69 -10.25
CA ILE A 217 8.63 6.94 -8.82
C ILE A 217 9.81 6.43 -8.00
N TRP A 218 10.45 5.33 -8.38
CA TRP A 218 11.67 4.84 -7.74
C TRP A 218 12.79 5.91 -7.72
N PHE A 219 12.99 6.62 -8.84
CA PHE A 219 13.97 7.72 -8.90
C PHE A 219 13.61 8.88 -7.96
N ILE A 220 12.34 9.27 -7.93
CA ILE A 220 11.87 10.36 -7.08
C ILE A 220 12.01 9.99 -5.59
N ARG A 221 11.73 8.75 -5.24
CA ARG A 221 11.77 8.22 -3.88
C ARG A 221 13.18 8.02 -3.31
N LYS A 222 14.22 8.03 -4.13
CA LYS A 222 15.60 8.09 -3.64
C LYS A 222 15.85 9.26 -2.68
N LYS A 223 15.02 10.32 -2.76
CA LYS A 223 15.10 11.50 -1.89
C LYS A 223 14.31 11.35 -0.57
N LEU A 224 13.59 10.25 -0.38
CA LEU A 224 12.90 10.01 0.89
C LEU A 224 13.91 9.67 1.98
N PRO A 225 13.79 10.27 3.19
CA PRO A 225 14.65 9.95 4.33
C PRO A 225 14.34 8.54 4.85
N GLU A 226 15.23 7.93 5.61
CA GLU A 226 14.91 6.70 6.35
C GLU A 226 13.99 7.03 7.54
N SER A 227 13.30 6.03 8.09
CA SER A 227 12.48 6.22 9.28
C SER A 227 13.32 6.61 10.49
N ALA A 228 13.00 7.77 11.08
CA ALA A 228 13.68 8.22 12.29
C ALA A 228 13.45 7.24 13.47
N ARG A 229 12.25 6.66 13.59
CA ARG A 229 11.95 5.64 14.60
C ARG A 229 12.73 4.35 14.39
N TRP A 230 12.92 3.94 13.15
CA TRP A 230 13.75 2.77 12.83
C TRP A 230 15.21 3.02 13.16
N LEU A 231 15.77 4.18 12.78
CA LEU A 231 17.14 4.57 13.10
C LEU A 231 17.39 4.57 14.62
N GLU A 232 16.46 5.13 15.39
CA GLU A 232 16.49 5.12 16.85
C GLU A 232 16.48 3.68 17.41
N SER A 233 15.62 2.82 16.88
CA SER A 233 15.54 1.40 17.27
C SER A 233 16.81 0.60 16.99
N LYS A 234 17.66 1.10 16.07
CA LYS A 234 18.98 0.52 15.73
C LYS A 234 20.13 1.16 16.51
N GLY A 235 19.85 2.09 17.42
CA GLY A 235 20.87 2.83 18.15
C GLY A 235 21.58 3.90 17.32
N ARG A 236 21.11 4.21 16.11
CA ARG A 236 21.64 5.25 15.20
C ARG A 236 21.02 6.61 15.53
N HIS A 237 21.24 7.08 16.75
CA HIS A 237 20.58 8.28 17.28
C HIS A 237 20.94 9.56 16.52
N ASP A 238 22.19 9.68 16.07
CA ASP A 238 22.67 10.85 15.33
C ASP A 238 22.00 10.96 13.96
N ASP A 239 21.85 9.83 13.27
CA ASP A 239 21.15 9.77 12.00
C ASP A 239 19.65 10.04 12.18
N ALA A 240 19.04 9.51 13.24
CA ALA A 240 17.64 9.77 13.58
C ALA A 240 17.40 11.26 13.84
N HIS A 241 18.32 11.90 14.57
CA HIS A 241 18.25 13.35 14.82
C HIS A 241 18.38 14.16 13.53
N THR A 242 19.34 13.82 12.66
CA THR A 242 19.58 14.49 11.37
C THR A 242 18.32 14.43 10.48
N VAL A 243 17.78 13.24 10.33
CA VAL A 243 16.56 13.01 9.51
C VAL A 243 15.35 13.75 10.09
N MET A 244 15.23 13.80 11.42
CA MET A 244 14.15 14.53 12.07
C MET A 244 14.29 16.05 11.86
N CYS A 245 15.52 16.60 11.97
CA CYS A 245 15.78 18.01 11.67
C CYS A 245 15.45 18.37 10.21
N GLU A 246 15.75 17.49 9.26
CA GLU A 246 15.37 17.69 7.86
C GLU A 246 13.83 17.73 7.70
N MET A 247 13.11 16.88 8.40
CA MET A 247 11.64 16.86 8.36
C MET A 247 11.04 18.11 9.03
N GLU A 248 11.57 18.52 10.18
CA GLU A 248 11.17 19.76 10.85
C GLU A 248 11.37 20.97 9.92
N ALA A 249 12.53 21.07 9.27
CA ALA A 249 12.83 22.14 8.32
C ALA A 249 11.86 22.12 7.12
N ARG A 250 11.54 20.94 6.55
CA ARG A 250 10.52 20.79 5.49
C ARG A 250 9.14 21.24 5.95
N CYS A 251 8.83 21.07 7.23
CA CYS A 251 7.56 21.48 7.82
C CYS A 251 7.55 22.96 8.25
N GLY A 252 8.66 23.70 8.04
CA GLY A 252 8.78 25.12 8.41
C GLY A 252 9.06 25.35 9.89
N LEU A 253 9.51 24.31 10.60
CA LEU A 253 9.93 24.42 12.00
C LEU A 253 11.45 24.67 12.09
N THR A 254 11.86 25.38 13.14
CA THR A 254 13.28 25.45 13.49
C THR A 254 13.73 24.10 14.01
N PRO A 255 14.83 23.52 13.45
CA PRO A 255 15.34 22.24 13.92
C PRO A 255 15.60 22.24 15.41
N SER A 256 15.12 21.23 16.11
CA SER A 256 15.30 21.10 17.56
C SER A 256 16.77 20.80 17.89
N PRO A 257 17.34 21.39 18.94
CA PRO A 257 18.71 21.12 19.35
C PRO A 257 18.86 19.62 19.74
N LYS A 258 20.07 19.13 19.56
CA LYS A 258 20.41 17.77 19.98
C LYS A 258 20.41 17.69 21.51
N HIS A 259 19.36 17.08 22.07
CA HIS A 259 19.32 16.82 23.50
C HIS A 259 20.09 15.54 23.85
N ALA A 260 20.76 15.55 25.00
CA ALA A 260 21.33 14.34 25.57
C ALA A 260 20.22 13.28 25.72
N HIS A 261 20.48 12.09 25.21
CA HIS A 261 19.49 11.01 25.24
C HIS A 261 19.09 10.72 26.68
N ALA A 262 17.85 11.09 27.03
CA ALA A 262 17.23 10.47 28.19
C ALA A 262 17.13 8.99 27.85
N ALA A 263 17.69 8.12 28.71
CA ALA A 263 17.66 6.68 28.54
C ALA A 263 16.19 6.26 28.40
N GLN A 264 15.73 6.15 27.15
CA GLN A 264 14.39 5.61 26.92
C GLN A 264 14.41 4.16 27.33
N SER A 265 13.44 3.78 28.16
CA SER A 265 13.22 2.39 28.52
C SER A 265 13.21 1.56 27.25
N VAL A 266 14.11 0.59 27.17
CA VAL A 266 14.21 -0.36 26.07
C VAL A 266 12.80 -0.98 25.89
N VAL A 267 12.09 -0.51 24.87
CA VAL A 267 10.79 -1.10 24.52
C VAL A 267 11.08 -2.55 24.18
N LYS A 268 10.64 -3.47 25.05
CA LYS A 268 10.77 -4.90 24.79
C LYS A 268 10.14 -5.20 23.45
N ARG A 269 10.93 -5.72 22.52
CA ARG A 269 10.40 -6.17 21.22
C ARG A 269 9.36 -7.25 21.50
N GLY A 270 8.11 -6.98 21.12
CA GLY A 270 7.05 -7.98 21.17
C GLY A 270 7.44 -9.20 20.31
N THR A 271 7.16 -10.37 20.79
CA THR A 271 7.40 -11.63 20.07
C THR A 271 6.11 -11.98 19.31
N PHE A 272 6.23 -12.56 18.10
CA PHE A 272 5.06 -13.05 17.35
C PHE A 272 4.13 -13.94 18.18
N ARG A 273 4.69 -14.68 19.14
CA ARG A 273 3.93 -15.50 20.10
C ARG A 273 3.01 -14.67 21.02
N GLU A 274 3.35 -13.41 21.24
CA GLU A 274 2.63 -12.55 22.17
C GLU A 274 1.22 -12.18 21.68
N ILE A 275 1.02 -12.09 20.35
CA ILE A 275 -0.31 -11.85 19.75
C ILE A 275 -1.29 -12.99 20.02
N TRP A 276 -0.78 -14.20 20.34
CA TRP A 276 -1.57 -15.37 20.70
C TRP A 276 -1.75 -15.53 22.23
N ALA A 277 -1.22 -14.59 23.02
CA ALA A 277 -1.46 -14.58 24.46
C ALA A 277 -2.97 -14.46 24.76
N PRO A 278 -3.46 -15.03 25.87
CA PRO A 278 -4.91 -15.09 26.19
C PRO A 278 -5.62 -13.73 26.09
N GLN A 279 -4.92 -12.66 26.46
CA GLN A 279 -5.44 -11.28 26.44
C GLN A 279 -5.63 -10.70 25.03
N TYR A 280 -4.89 -11.20 24.01
CA TYR A 280 -4.94 -10.69 22.64
C TYR A 280 -5.58 -11.68 21.65
N ARG A 281 -5.56 -12.98 21.96
CA ARG A 281 -6.00 -14.05 21.06
C ARG A 281 -7.36 -13.82 20.41
N GLN A 282 -8.35 -13.40 21.20
CA GLN A 282 -9.70 -13.18 20.70
C GLN A 282 -9.76 -12.01 19.70
N ARG A 283 -9.06 -10.91 20.01
CA ARG A 283 -8.95 -9.75 19.10
C ARG A 283 -8.18 -10.11 17.83
N THR A 284 -7.10 -10.86 17.95
CA THR A 284 -6.30 -11.34 16.82
C THR A 284 -7.15 -12.20 15.89
N LEU A 285 -7.89 -13.17 16.44
CA LEU A 285 -8.77 -14.03 15.65
C LEU A 285 -9.87 -13.23 14.96
N MET A 286 -10.52 -12.32 15.67
CA MET A 286 -11.55 -11.43 15.09
C MET A 286 -11.01 -10.62 13.92
N LEU A 287 -9.83 -10.01 14.07
CA LEU A 287 -9.21 -9.22 13.00
C LEU A 287 -8.80 -10.11 11.81
N MET A 288 -8.30 -11.31 12.06
CA MET A 288 -7.95 -12.25 10.98
C MET A 288 -9.19 -12.65 10.17
N VAL A 289 -10.28 -13.01 10.85
CA VAL A 289 -11.54 -13.38 10.18
C VAL A 289 -12.12 -12.20 9.41
N MET A 290 -12.15 -11.02 10.00
CA MET A 290 -12.63 -9.80 9.33
C MET A 290 -11.81 -9.51 8.08
N ASN A 291 -10.48 -9.48 8.17
CA ASN A 291 -9.61 -9.20 7.03
C ASN A 291 -9.73 -10.28 5.94
N PHE A 292 -9.92 -11.55 6.32
CA PHE A 292 -10.10 -12.63 5.37
C PHE A 292 -11.35 -12.40 4.49
N PHE A 293 -12.51 -12.13 5.11
CA PHE A 293 -13.73 -11.87 4.34
C PHE A 293 -13.69 -10.55 3.57
N GLN A 294 -13.08 -9.52 4.14
CA GLN A 294 -12.86 -8.25 3.45
C GLN A 294 -11.98 -8.42 2.20
N ALA A 295 -10.89 -9.17 2.31
CA ALA A 295 -10.01 -9.42 1.17
C ALA A 295 -10.69 -10.19 0.04
N ILE A 296 -11.52 -11.19 0.36
CA ILE A 296 -12.31 -11.94 -0.63
C ILE A 296 -13.27 -10.98 -1.38
N GLY A 297 -14.02 -10.16 -0.65
CA GLY A 297 -14.95 -9.22 -1.26
C GLY A 297 -14.24 -8.16 -2.10
N PHE A 298 -13.20 -7.54 -1.54
CA PHE A 298 -12.50 -6.44 -2.17
C PHE A 298 -11.68 -6.88 -3.40
N PHE A 299 -10.77 -7.80 -3.23
CA PHE A 299 -9.90 -8.27 -4.32
C PHE A 299 -10.64 -9.22 -5.27
N GLY A 300 -11.53 -10.05 -4.76
CA GLY A 300 -12.35 -10.94 -5.59
C GLY A 300 -13.21 -10.13 -6.55
N PHE A 301 -14.05 -9.25 -6.05
CA PHE A 301 -14.90 -8.42 -6.91
C PHE A 301 -14.08 -7.52 -7.84
N GLY A 302 -13.11 -6.78 -7.32
CA GLY A 302 -12.34 -5.80 -8.08
C GLY A 302 -11.53 -6.41 -9.24
N ASN A 303 -10.90 -7.56 -9.04
CA ASN A 303 -10.12 -8.22 -10.09
C ASN A 303 -10.98 -9.01 -11.08
N TRP A 304 -12.09 -9.59 -10.63
CA TRP A 304 -12.94 -10.41 -11.50
C TRP A 304 -14.04 -9.62 -12.22
N LEU A 305 -14.21 -8.34 -11.91
CA LEU A 305 -15.27 -7.50 -12.48
C LEU A 305 -15.32 -7.52 -14.02
N PRO A 306 -14.22 -7.33 -14.77
CA PRO A 306 -14.27 -7.42 -16.22
C PRO A 306 -14.65 -8.81 -16.73
N ALA A 307 -14.16 -9.87 -16.09
CA ALA A 307 -14.48 -11.25 -16.46
C ALA A 307 -15.95 -11.60 -16.19
N LEU A 308 -16.53 -11.13 -15.07
CA LEU A 308 -17.94 -11.31 -14.74
C LEU A 308 -18.84 -10.63 -15.78
N LEU A 309 -18.51 -9.40 -16.19
CA LEU A 309 -19.26 -8.67 -17.19
C LEU A 309 -19.18 -9.33 -18.56
N SER A 310 -18.00 -9.82 -18.96
CA SER A 310 -17.81 -10.56 -20.21
C SER A 310 -18.59 -11.89 -20.20
N GLY A 311 -18.64 -12.60 -19.07
CA GLY A 311 -19.41 -13.82 -18.89
C GLY A 311 -20.93 -13.63 -19.03
N GLN A 312 -21.43 -12.40 -18.84
CA GLN A 312 -22.82 -12.02 -19.08
C GLN A 312 -23.10 -11.58 -20.54
N GLY A 313 -22.16 -11.77 -21.45
CA GLY A 313 -22.30 -11.46 -22.87
C GLY A 313 -21.87 -10.04 -23.28
N ALA A 314 -21.29 -9.25 -22.38
CA ALA A 314 -20.73 -7.96 -22.74
C ALA A 314 -19.43 -8.15 -23.54
N SER A 315 -19.21 -7.32 -24.57
CA SER A 315 -17.93 -7.31 -25.28
C SER A 315 -16.78 -6.90 -24.33
N ILE A 316 -15.55 -7.28 -24.65
CA ILE A 316 -14.36 -6.92 -23.86
C ILE A 316 -14.29 -5.40 -23.63
N THR A 317 -14.52 -4.61 -24.69
CA THR A 317 -14.49 -3.14 -24.62
C THR A 317 -15.57 -2.59 -23.67
N HIS A 318 -16.80 -3.09 -23.75
CA HIS A 318 -17.87 -2.64 -22.87
C HIS A 318 -17.65 -3.11 -21.43
N SER A 319 -17.14 -4.32 -21.21
CA SER A 319 -16.83 -4.83 -19.87
C SER A 319 -15.77 -3.97 -19.17
N LEU A 320 -14.71 -3.58 -19.88
CA LEU A 320 -13.66 -2.70 -19.36
C LEU A 320 -14.16 -1.28 -19.11
N LEU A 321 -15.05 -0.75 -19.99
CA LEU A 321 -15.65 0.57 -19.81
C LEU A 321 -16.56 0.61 -18.56
N TYR A 322 -17.43 -0.38 -18.41
CA TYR A 322 -18.29 -0.48 -17.21
C TYR A 322 -17.47 -0.65 -15.94
N ALA A 323 -16.40 -1.47 -15.99
CA ALA A 323 -15.49 -1.61 -14.88
C ALA A 323 -14.84 -0.26 -14.50
N PHE A 324 -14.47 0.56 -15.47
CA PHE A 324 -13.96 1.92 -15.22
C PHE A 324 -14.97 2.77 -14.42
N PHE A 325 -16.23 2.84 -14.85
CA PHE A 325 -17.24 3.63 -14.14
C PHE A 325 -17.53 3.10 -12.74
N ILE A 326 -17.59 1.77 -12.56
CA ILE A 326 -17.83 1.15 -11.27
C ILE A 326 -16.66 1.44 -10.31
N THR A 327 -15.43 1.37 -10.80
CA THR A 327 -14.25 1.58 -9.97
C THR A 327 -14.01 3.02 -9.55
N LEU A 328 -14.67 4.00 -10.16
CA LEU A 328 -14.69 5.38 -9.65
C LEU A 328 -15.26 5.46 -8.23
N ALA A 329 -16.06 4.48 -7.82
CA ALA A 329 -16.56 4.42 -6.44
C ALA A 329 -15.44 4.26 -5.39
N TYR A 330 -14.28 3.66 -5.72
CA TYR A 330 -13.19 3.45 -4.77
C TYR A 330 -12.59 4.78 -4.26
N PRO A 331 -12.05 5.66 -5.12
CA PRO A 331 -11.53 6.94 -4.63
C PRO A 331 -12.62 7.86 -4.09
N LEU A 332 -13.83 7.84 -4.66
CA LEU A 332 -14.95 8.63 -4.15
C LEU A 332 -15.37 8.17 -2.75
N GLY A 333 -15.41 6.86 -2.50
CA GLY A 333 -15.66 6.31 -1.17
C GLY A 333 -14.61 6.75 -0.16
N CYS A 334 -13.32 6.69 -0.51
CA CYS A 334 -12.24 7.19 0.36
C CYS A 334 -12.38 8.69 0.64
N LEU A 335 -12.68 9.50 -0.38
CA LEU A 335 -12.87 10.93 -0.21
C LEU A 335 -14.06 11.22 0.72
N PHE A 336 -15.15 10.49 0.55
CA PHE A 336 -16.31 10.58 1.43
C PHE A 336 -15.96 10.20 2.86
N CYS A 337 -15.24 9.10 3.07
CA CYS A 337 -14.79 8.64 4.38
C CYS A 337 -13.93 9.68 5.09
N THR A 338 -13.07 10.45 4.39
CA THR A 338 -12.25 11.49 5.02
C THR A 338 -13.08 12.53 5.77
N ARG A 339 -14.31 12.79 5.30
CA ARG A 339 -15.20 13.78 5.90
C ARG A 339 -15.88 13.27 7.17
N PHE A 340 -16.06 11.96 7.29
CA PHE A 340 -16.81 11.34 8.38
C PHE A 340 -15.93 10.65 9.42
N VAL A 341 -14.66 10.38 9.11
CA VAL A 341 -13.67 9.70 9.98
C VAL A 341 -13.57 10.31 11.39
N HIS A 342 -13.86 11.61 11.53
CA HIS A 342 -13.80 12.28 12.83
C HIS A 342 -15.12 12.29 13.61
N ARG A 343 -16.23 11.90 12.98
CA ARG A 343 -17.57 11.97 13.58
C ARG A 343 -17.99 10.68 14.26
N PHE A 344 -17.39 9.56 13.85
CA PHE A 344 -17.74 8.24 14.34
C PHE A 344 -16.50 7.57 14.97
N GLU A 345 -16.70 6.86 16.06
CA GLU A 345 -15.66 5.99 16.62
C GLU A 345 -15.24 4.94 15.59
N ASN A 346 -13.97 4.55 15.60
CA ASN A 346 -13.42 3.57 14.65
C ASN A 346 -14.22 2.26 14.60
N LYS A 347 -14.82 1.86 15.73
CA LYS A 347 -15.69 0.69 15.80
C LYS A 347 -16.88 0.79 14.85
N TRP A 348 -17.56 1.92 14.82
CA TRP A 348 -18.75 2.13 13.98
C TRP A 348 -18.38 2.28 12.51
N GLN A 349 -17.19 2.80 12.19
CA GLN A 349 -16.69 2.88 10.82
C GLN A 349 -16.40 1.50 10.19
N ILE A 350 -16.16 0.48 11.02
CA ILE A 350 -15.95 -0.90 10.55
C ILE A 350 -17.29 -1.63 10.37
N VAL A 351 -18.32 -1.27 11.17
CA VAL A 351 -19.62 -1.96 11.19
C VAL A 351 -20.58 -1.40 10.13
N LEU A 352 -20.47 -0.10 9.80
CA LEU A 352 -21.28 0.58 8.79
C LEU A 352 -20.65 0.52 7.41
#